data_06c19b0ef17f0a3305a384a4101fda62
#
_entry.id   06c19b0ef17f0a3305a384a4101fda62
#
_cell.length_a   1.000
_cell.length_b   1.000
_cell.length_c   1.000
_cell.angle_alpha   90.00
_cell.angle_beta   90.00
_cell.angle_gamma   90.00
#
_symmetry.space_group_name_H-M   'P 1'
#
loop_
_entity.id
_entity.type
_entity.pdbx_description
1 polymer ?
#
loop_
_entity_poly.entity_id
_entity_poly.type
_entity_poly.pdbx_seq_one_letter_code
_entity_poly.pdbx_strand_id
1 'polypeptide(L)'
;MKVLNEITIKNLKQNRKRTIVTILGIALSVALICAVTTFVSSFQQAMVDRTKITDGNYYIYMKNTTDKQTQDLIENNDKVEQFAKSQNIGYAYLENSKNEYKPYVFLEAFDETALNNRGVVLKEGRLPQNSNEIIIPDHVLTNGGQTWKIGDKI
;
A
#
# COMPACT_ATOMS: atom_id res chain seq x y z
N MET A 1 -21.36 -19.87 49.65
CA MET A 1 -20.47 -19.06 48.84
C MET A 1 -19.68 -18.01 49.61
N LYS A 2 -20.23 -17.27 50.60
CA LYS A 2 -19.46 -16.26 51.38
C LYS A 2 -18.23 -16.80 52.10
N VAL A 3 -18.34 -17.97 52.76
CA VAL A 3 -17.26 -18.57 53.54
C VAL A 3 -16.04 -18.99 52.67
N LEU A 4 -16.28 -19.56 51.51
CA LEU A 4 -15.21 -19.93 50.58
C LEU A 4 -14.44 -18.68 50.09
N ASN A 5 -15.15 -17.60 49.79
CA ASN A 5 -14.52 -16.34 49.35
C ASN A 5 -13.68 -15.73 50.49
N GLU A 6 -14.15 -15.78 51.73
CA GLU A 6 -13.40 -15.25 52.87
C GLU A 6 -12.11 -16.06 53.11
N ILE A 7 -12.16 -17.40 53.04
CA ILE A 7 -10.97 -18.25 53.18
C ILE A 7 -9.97 -17.98 52.04
N THR A 8 -10.44 -17.85 50.80
CA THR A 8 -9.61 -17.53 49.65
C THR A 8 -8.90 -16.19 49.81
N ILE A 9 -9.62 -15.15 50.20
CA ILE A 9 -9.06 -13.79 50.40
C ILE A 9 -8.03 -13.82 51.55
N LYS A 10 -8.31 -14.56 52.66
CA LYS A 10 -7.39 -14.68 53.77
C LYS A 10 -6.09 -15.40 53.37
N ASN A 11 -6.17 -16.48 52.55
CA ASN A 11 -5.02 -17.17 52.00
C ASN A 11 -4.19 -16.27 51.08
N LEU A 12 -4.83 -15.50 50.19
CA LEU A 12 -4.15 -14.56 49.29
C LEU A 12 -3.41 -13.47 50.08
N LYS A 13 -4.02 -12.97 51.18
CA LYS A 13 -3.39 -11.97 52.04
C LYS A 13 -2.22 -12.54 52.85
N GLN A 14 -2.28 -13.79 53.25
CA GLN A 14 -1.23 -14.46 54.03
C GLN A 14 0.00 -14.75 53.15
N ASN A 15 -0.21 -15.05 51.86
CA ASN A 15 0.85 -15.37 50.90
C ASN A 15 1.06 -14.22 49.87
N ARG A 16 1.08 -12.98 50.33
CA ARG A 16 1.11 -11.77 49.47
C ARG A 16 2.20 -11.79 48.40
N LYS A 17 3.44 -12.18 48.75
CA LYS A 17 4.57 -12.22 47.80
C LYS A 17 4.29 -13.16 46.64
N ARG A 18 3.83 -14.37 46.93
CA ARG A 18 3.49 -15.38 45.91
C ARG A 18 2.32 -14.92 45.03
N THR A 19 1.29 -14.33 45.64
CA THR A 19 0.12 -13.79 44.94
C THR A 19 0.51 -12.69 43.97
N ILE A 20 1.34 -11.75 44.42
CA ILE A 20 1.83 -10.66 43.57
C ILE A 20 2.63 -11.20 42.38
N VAL A 21 3.55 -12.13 42.61
CA VAL A 21 4.35 -12.72 41.50
C VAL A 21 3.45 -13.44 40.51
N THR A 22 2.44 -14.18 40.98
CA THR A 22 1.49 -14.86 40.09
C THR A 22 0.67 -13.85 39.27
N ILE A 23 0.16 -12.80 39.90
CA ILE A 23 -0.61 -11.74 39.19
C ILE A 23 0.26 -11.04 38.13
N LEU A 24 1.50 -10.69 38.52
CA LEU A 24 2.44 -10.09 37.57
C LEU A 24 2.76 -11.02 36.40
N GLY A 25 2.96 -12.32 36.67
CA GLY A 25 3.19 -13.31 35.62
C GLY A 25 2.05 -13.42 34.62
N ILE A 26 0.80 -13.46 35.13
CA ILE A 26 -0.39 -13.50 34.27
C ILE A 26 -0.53 -12.19 33.50
N ALA A 27 -0.37 -11.06 34.16
CA ALA A 27 -0.46 -9.75 33.50
C ALA A 27 0.56 -9.57 32.38
N LEU A 28 1.81 -9.96 32.62
CA LEU A 28 2.87 -9.93 31.61
C LEU A 28 2.59 -10.88 30.44
N SER A 29 2.09 -12.08 30.72
CA SER A 29 1.74 -13.04 29.66
C SER A 29 0.62 -12.51 28.75
N VAL A 30 -0.43 -11.95 29.34
CA VAL A 30 -1.54 -11.33 28.57
C VAL A 30 -1.04 -10.12 27.80
N ALA A 31 -0.24 -9.25 28.43
CA ALA A 31 0.33 -8.09 27.76
C ALA A 31 1.20 -8.50 26.56
N LEU A 32 2.01 -9.55 26.68
CA LEU A 32 2.83 -10.06 25.60
C LEU A 32 1.98 -10.57 24.43
N ILE A 33 0.94 -11.36 24.70
CA ILE A 33 0.03 -11.87 23.66
C ILE A 33 -0.65 -10.70 22.93
N CYS A 34 -1.16 -9.72 23.69
CA CYS A 34 -1.78 -8.52 23.08
C CYS A 34 -0.78 -7.72 22.24
N ALA A 35 0.43 -7.54 22.70
CA ALA A 35 1.47 -6.84 21.96
C ALA A 35 1.81 -7.54 20.64
N VAL A 36 2.01 -8.86 20.67
CA VAL A 36 2.32 -9.65 19.47
C VAL A 36 1.16 -9.62 18.47
N THR A 37 -0.06 -9.84 18.93
CA THR A 37 -1.24 -9.82 18.03
C THR A 37 -1.46 -8.45 17.40
N THR A 38 -1.31 -7.38 18.17
CA THR A 38 -1.42 -6.00 17.66
C THR A 38 -0.32 -5.70 16.65
N PHE A 39 0.92 -6.11 16.93
CA PHE A 39 2.03 -5.94 16.01
C PHE A 39 1.80 -6.65 14.68
N VAL A 40 1.39 -7.93 14.72
CA VAL A 40 1.11 -8.71 13.51
C VAL A 40 -0.01 -8.07 12.69
N SER A 41 -1.11 -7.68 13.33
CA SER A 41 -2.24 -7.04 12.63
C SER A 41 -1.84 -5.70 12.01
N SER A 42 -1.09 -4.88 12.72
CA SER A 42 -0.59 -3.60 12.21
C SER A 42 0.37 -3.78 11.05
N PHE A 43 1.24 -4.78 11.13
CA PHE A 43 2.16 -5.11 10.05
C PHE A 43 1.43 -5.60 8.80
N GLN A 44 0.45 -6.49 8.96
CA GLN A 44 -0.38 -6.94 7.83
C GLN A 44 -1.11 -5.78 7.16
N GLN A 45 -1.72 -4.88 7.95
CA GLN A 45 -2.38 -3.70 7.40
C GLN A 45 -1.41 -2.80 6.65
N ALA A 46 -0.25 -2.53 7.20
CA ALA A 46 0.79 -1.73 6.55
C ALA A 46 1.26 -2.34 5.22
N MET A 47 1.37 -3.68 5.14
CA MET A 47 1.72 -4.36 3.90
C MET A 47 0.61 -4.22 2.84
N VAL A 48 -0.66 -4.38 3.24
CA VAL A 48 -1.81 -4.19 2.34
C VAL A 48 -1.86 -2.75 1.82
N ASP A 49 -1.72 -1.77 2.70
CA ASP A 49 -1.77 -0.35 2.33
C ASP A 49 -0.61 0.02 1.40
N ARG A 50 0.58 -0.51 1.66
CA ARG A 50 1.74 -0.33 0.78
C ARG A 50 1.47 -0.92 -0.61
N THR A 51 0.92 -2.13 -0.70
CA THR A 51 0.58 -2.76 -1.98
C THR A 51 -0.45 -1.94 -2.75
N LYS A 52 -1.49 -1.43 -2.08
CA LYS A 52 -2.48 -0.56 -2.70
C LYS A 52 -1.87 0.72 -3.28
N ILE A 53 -0.91 1.32 -2.60
CA ILE A 53 -0.21 2.52 -3.07
C ILE A 53 0.71 2.20 -4.24
N THR A 54 1.45 1.09 -4.17
CA THR A 54 2.47 0.75 -5.17
C THR A 54 1.84 0.15 -6.44
N ASP A 55 0.96 -0.81 -6.26
CA ASP A 55 0.43 -1.61 -7.36
C ASP A 55 -0.99 -1.19 -7.78
N GLY A 56 -1.72 -0.51 -6.91
CA GLY A 56 -3.10 -0.08 -7.11
C GLY A 56 -4.10 -0.87 -6.27
N ASN A 57 -5.30 -0.33 -6.13
CA ASN A 57 -6.38 -0.92 -5.35
C ASN A 57 -7.28 -1.80 -6.22
N TYR A 58 -6.81 -3.01 -6.53
CA TYR A 58 -7.56 -4.01 -7.31
C TYR A 58 -7.35 -5.43 -6.75
N TYR A 59 -8.28 -6.33 -7.02
CA TYR A 59 -8.25 -7.71 -6.54
C TYR A 59 -7.56 -8.67 -7.52
N ILE A 60 -7.64 -8.38 -8.82
CA ILE A 60 -7.09 -9.24 -9.87
C ILE A 60 -6.28 -8.37 -10.81
N TYR A 61 -5.08 -8.84 -11.15
CA TYR A 61 -4.22 -8.22 -12.14
C TYR A 61 -3.91 -9.23 -13.25
N MET A 62 -4.26 -8.87 -14.48
CA MET A 62 -4.02 -9.69 -15.65
C MET A 62 -2.94 -9.05 -16.52
N LYS A 63 -1.89 -9.82 -16.82
CA LYS A 63 -0.77 -9.36 -17.68
C LYS A 63 -0.92 -9.88 -19.08
N ASN A 64 -0.42 -9.10 -20.06
CA ASN A 64 -0.33 -9.48 -21.46
C ASN A 64 -1.68 -9.92 -22.06
N THR A 65 -2.76 -9.26 -21.68
CA THR A 65 -4.08 -9.46 -22.25
C THR A 65 -4.15 -8.79 -23.63
N THR A 66 -4.81 -9.44 -24.57
CA THR A 66 -5.20 -8.82 -25.85
C THR A 66 -6.53 -8.09 -25.66
N ASP A 67 -6.85 -7.14 -26.56
CA ASP A 67 -8.14 -6.43 -26.55
C ASP A 67 -9.32 -7.38 -26.55
N LYS A 68 -9.25 -8.44 -27.36
CA LYS A 68 -10.29 -9.48 -27.40
C LYS A 68 -10.49 -10.18 -26.06
N GLN A 69 -9.39 -10.59 -25.42
CA GLN A 69 -9.45 -11.20 -24.08
C GLN A 69 -10.02 -10.24 -23.04
N THR A 70 -9.68 -8.97 -23.13
CA THR A 70 -10.21 -7.94 -22.25
C THR A 70 -11.72 -7.79 -22.42
N GLN A 71 -12.20 -7.73 -23.66
CA GLN A 71 -13.64 -7.67 -23.95
C GLN A 71 -14.40 -8.90 -23.49
N ASP A 72 -13.89 -10.09 -23.84
CA ASP A 72 -14.60 -11.34 -23.55
C ASP A 72 -14.64 -11.69 -22.06
N LEU A 73 -13.55 -11.40 -21.31
CA LEU A 73 -13.42 -11.82 -19.91
C LEU A 73 -13.81 -10.74 -18.90
N ILE A 74 -13.73 -9.49 -19.28
CA ILE A 74 -13.84 -8.35 -18.36
C ILE A 74 -15.02 -7.45 -18.75
N GLU A 75 -14.98 -6.81 -19.92
CA GLU A 75 -15.96 -5.79 -20.30
C GLU A 75 -17.38 -6.34 -20.44
N ASN A 76 -17.53 -7.58 -20.92
CA ASN A 76 -18.81 -8.24 -21.12
C ASN A 76 -19.21 -9.15 -19.94
N ASN A 77 -18.55 -9.06 -18.79
CA ASN A 77 -18.79 -9.95 -17.66
C ASN A 77 -19.54 -9.22 -16.54
N ASP A 78 -20.80 -9.59 -16.33
CA ASP A 78 -21.71 -9.01 -15.31
C ASP A 78 -21.18 -9.10 -13.87
N LYS A 79 -20.16 -9.93 -13.62
CA LYS A 79 -19.53 -10.08 -12.30
C LYS A 79 -18.38 -9.11 -12.08
N VAL A 80 -17.97 -8.38 -13.12
CA VAL A 80 -16.91 -7.37 -13.03
C VAL A 80 -17.56 -6.00 -12.84
N GLU A 81 -17.50 -5.50 -11.62
CA GLU A 81 -18.08 -4.21 -11.26
C GLU A 81 -17.26 -3.04 -11.82
N GLN A 82 -15.93 -3.14 -11.77
CA GLN A 82 -15.02 -2.12 -12.27
C GLN A 82 -13.73 -2.74 -12.78
N PHE A 83 -13.19 -2.19 -13.83
CA PHE A 83 -11.86 -2.55 -14.32
C PHE A 83 -11.06 -1.30 -14.71
N ALA A 84 -9.75 -1.48 -14.78
CA ALA A 84 -8.81 -0.45 -15.17
C ALA A 84 -7.81 -1.01 -16.16
N LYS A 85 -7.39 -0.21 -17.12
CA LYS A 85 -6.42 -0.59 -18.15
C LYS A 85 -5.12 0.16 -17.96
N SER A 86 -4.02 -0.55 -18.09
CA SER A 86 -2.69 0.04 -18.24
C SER A 86 -1.95 -0.59 -19.41
N GLN A 87 -1.07 0.17 -20.03
CA GLN A 87 -0.24 -0.28 -21.14
C GLN A 87 1.20 0.13 -20.90
N ASN A 88 2.09 -0.85 -20.93
CA ASN A 88 3.52 -0.58 -20.92
C ASN A 88 3.95 -0.07 -22.29
N ILE A 89 4.49 1.15 -22.34
CA ILE A 89 5.01 1.76 -23.56
C ILE A 89 6.48 1.38 -23.73
N GLY A 90 7.23 1.36 -22.62
CA GLY A 90 8.64 1.00 -22.63
C GLY A 90 9.51 1.95 -21.81
N TYR A 91 10.78 2.05 -22.18
CA TYR A 91 11.75 2.90 -21.51
C TYR A 91 12.21 4.03 -22.42
N ALA A 92 12.27 5.24 -21.89
CA ALA A 92 12.90 6.37 -22.55
C ALA A 92 14.23 6.71 -21.85
N TYR A 93 15.22 7.09 -22.64
CA TYR A 93 16.49 7.57 -22.11
C TYR A 93 16.33 8.98 -21.54
N LEU A 94 16.83 9.20 -20.34
CA LEU A 94 16.78 10.47 -19.67
C LEU A 94 18.13 11.19 -19.84
N GLU A 95 18.18 12.11 -20.78
CA GLU A 95 19.38 12.92 -21.00
C GLU A 95 19.75 13.71 -19.76
N ASN A 96 21.05 13.87 -19.51
CA ASN A 96 21.58 14.58 -18.34
C ASN A 96 21.10 14.05 -16.98
N SER A 97 20.75 12.76 -16.90
CA SER A 97 20.43 12.15 -15.62
C SER A 97 21.59 12.25 -14.64
N LYS A 98 21.32 12.66 -13.40
CA LYS A 98 22.30 12.64 -12.31
C LYS A 98 22.75 11.23 -11.94
N ASN A 99 21.96 10.22 -12.29
CA ASN A 99 22.27 8.82 -12.05
C ASN A 99 22.74 8.15 -13.36
N GLU A 100 24.03 8.09 -13.55
CA GLU A 100 24.66 7.48 -14.74
C GLU A 100 24.32 5.99 -14.91
N TYR A 101 24.03 5.28 -13.83
CA TYR A 101 23.72 3.84 -13.86
C TYR A 101 22.25 3.53 -14.18
N LYS A 102 21.36 4.49 -14.05
CA LYS A 102 19.91 4.34 -14.31
C LYS A 102 19.35 5.57 -15.02
N PRO A 103 19.83 5.88 -16.24
CA PRO A 103 19.39 7.06 -16.98
C PRO A 103 18.12 6.78 -17.79
N TYR A 104 17.20 5.98 -17.26
CA TYR A 104 15.99 5.59 -17.97
C TYR A 104 14.76 5.88 -17.12
N VAL A 105 13.69 6.32 -17.78
CA VAL A 105 12.34 6.42 -17.22
C VAL A 105 11.45 5.37 -17.87
N PHE A 106 10.62 4.73 -17.06
CA PHE A 106 9.62 3.79 -17.54
C PHE A 106 8.35 4.55 -17.89
N LEU A 107 7.85 4.30 -19.10
CA LEU A 107 6.64 4.93 -19.64
C LEU A 107 5.50 3.92 -19.58
N GLU A 108 4.44 4.30 -18.93
CA GLU A 108 3.22 3.51 -18.80
C GLU A 108 2.00 4.41 -19.05
N ALA A 109 1.08 3.94 -19.87
CA ALA A 109 -0.20 4.61 -20.10
C ALA A 109 -1.24 4.01 -19.16
N PHE A 110 -2.11 4.87 -18.64
CA PHE A 110 -3.20 4.52 -17.74
C PHE A 110 -4.50 5.13 -18.24
N ASP A 111 -5.60 4.40 -18.08
CA ASP A 111 -6.92 5.03 -18.13
C ASP A 111 -7.21 5.80 -16.82
N GLU A 112 -8.29 6.57 -16.82
CA GLU A 112 -8.68 7.38 -15.66
C GLU A 112 -8.93 6.52 -14.42
N THR A 113 -9.53 5.34 -14.60
CA THR A 113 -9.79 4.39 -13.51
C THR A 113 -8.50 3.88 -12.88
N ALA A 114 -7.49 3.56 -13.72
CA ALA A 114 -6.19 3.12 -13.23
C ALA A 114 -5.45 4.21 -12.46
N LEU A 115 -5.51 5.46 -12.93
CA LEU A 115 -4.91 6.60 -12.23
C LEU A 115 -5.55 6.83 -10.86
N ASN A 116 -6.88 6.77 -10.78
CA ASN A 116 -7.63 6.94 -9.54
C ASN A 116 -7.35 5.80 -8.55
N ASN A 117 -7.29 4.55 -9.02
CA ASN A 117 -7.02 3.38 -8.19
C ASN A 117 -5.57 3.33 -7.67
N ARG A 118 -4.62 3.94 -8.35
CA ARG A 118 -3.22 4.08 -7.89
C ARG A 118 -3.01 5.21 -6.89
N GLY A 119 -4.03 6.02 -6.62
CA GLY A 119 -3.93 7.13 -5.68
C GLY A 119 -2.90 8.18 -6.12
N VAL A 120 -2.82 8.46 -7.41
CA VAL A 120 -1.94 9.50 -7.96
C VAL A 120 -2.36 10.86 -7.41
N VAL A 121 -1.47 11.49 -6.66
CA VAL A 121 -1.68 12.84 -6.13
C VAL A 121 -0.88 13.83 -6.97
N LEU A 122 -1.59 14.73 -7.64
CA LEU A 122 -0.95 15.80 -8.38
C LEU A 122 -0.39 16.85 -7.42
N LYS A 123 0.89 17.15 -7.57
CA LYS A 123 1.55 18.25 -6.87
C LYS A 123 1.23 19.58 -7.53
N GLU A 124 1.29 19.59 -8.85
CA GLU A 124 1.02 20.77 -9.71
C GLU A 124 0.41 20.30 -11.03
N GLY A 125 -0.33 21.18 -11.70
CA GLY A 125 -0.91 20.93 -13.03
C GLY A 125 -2.24 20.18 -12.99
N ARG A 126 -2.51 19.39 -14.02
CA ARG A 126 -3.71 18.59 -14.21
C ARG A 126 -3.38 17.22 -14.78
N LEU A 127 -4.32 16.30 -14.73
CA LEU A 127 -4.23 15.02 -15.44
C LEU A 127 -4.17 15.22 -16.95
N PRO A 128 -3.46 14.36 -17.71
CA PRO A 128 -3.44 14.38 -19.16
C PRO A 128 -4.84 14.24 -19.73
N GLN A 129 -5.15 15.04 -20.76
CA GLN A 129 -6.41 14.99 -21.49
C GLN A 129 -6.20 14.57 -22.94
N ASN A 130 -4.96 14.59 -23.41
CA ASN A 130 -4.59 14.25 -24.78
C ASN A 130 -3.46 13.24 -24.79
N SER A 131 -3.33 12.47 -25.86
CA SER A 131 -2.32 11.41 -26.01
C SER A 131 -0.87 11.90 -26.06
N ASN A 132 -0.65 13.18 -26.23
CA ASN A 132 0.67 13.83 -26.23
C ASN A 132 0.99 14.57 -24.94
N GLU A 133 0.23 14.33 -23.88
CA GLU A 133 0.47 14.88 -22.55
C GLU A 133 0.90 13.78 -21.61
N ILE A 134 1.84 14.08 -20.73
CA ILE A 134 2.36 13.14 -19.73
C ILE A 134 2.38 13.75 -18.33
N ILE A 135 2.34 12.89 -17.33
CA ILE A 135 2.60 13.23 -15.93
C ILE A 135 4.01 12.74 -15.60
N ILE A 136 4.76 13.58 -14.94
CA ILE A 136 6.13 13.26 -14.53
C ILE A 136 6.19 13.21 -13.01
N PRO A 137 6.70 12.11 -12.41
CA PRO A 137 6.89 12.05 -10.97
C PRO A 137 7.94 13.08 -10.49
N ASP A 138 7.68 13.70 -9.36
CA ASP A 138 8.55 14.74 -8.76
C ASP A 138 10.03 14.30 -8.62
N HIS A 139 10.26 13.03 -8.35
CA HIS A 139 11.63 12.50 -8.21
C HIS A 139 12.45 12.54 -9.52
N VAL A 140 11.82 12.58 -10.69
CA VAL A 140 12.52 12.74 -11.97
C VAL A 140 13.12 14.15 -12.06
N LEU A 141 12.42 15.16 -11.53
CA LEU A 141 12.94 16.52 -11.46
C LEU A 141 14.03 16.64 -10.39
N THR A 142 13.76 16.16 -9.18
CA THR A 142 14.67 16.35 -8.04
C THR A 142 15.89 15.44 -8.10
N ASN A 143 15.71 14.13 -8.30
CA ASN A 143 16.79 13.13 -8.32
C ASN A 143 17.33 12.88 -9.73
N GLY A 144 16.50 13.00 -10.76
CA GLY A 144 16.88 12.86 -12.16
C GLY A 144 17.64 14.07 -12.70
N GLY A 145 17.59 15.21 -12.00
CA GLY A 145 18.33 16.42 -12.38
C GLY A 145 17.68 17.22 -13.49
N GLN A 146 16.44 16.95 -13.81
CA GLN A 146 15.70 17.66 -14.85
C GLN A 146 15.14 19.00 -14.32
N THR A 147 14.98 19.95 -15.21
CA THR A 147 14.48 21.31 -14.89
C THR A 147 13.17 21.65 -15.61
N TRP A 148 12.45 20.63 -16.05
CA TRP A 148 11.21 20.79 -16.82
C TRP A 148 10.11 21.47 -16.01
N LYS A 149 9.30 22.24 -16.71
CA LYS A 149 8.12 22.94 -16.18
C LYS A 149 6.86 22.42 -16.84
N ILE A 150 5.72 22.69 -16.22
CA ILE A 150 4.42 22.38 -16.81
C ILE A 150 4.28 23.11 -18.14
N GLY A 151 3.95 22.35 -19.19
CA GLY A 151 3.79 22.84 -20.55
C GLY A 151 5.02 22.75 -21.44
N ASP A 152 6.16 22.32 -20.90
CA ASP A 152 7.35 22.05 -21.70
C ASP A 152 7.12 20.86 -22.63
N LYS A 153 7.79 20.88 -23.77
CA LYS A 153 7.89 19.73 -24.69
C LYS A 153 9.18 18.98 -24.41
N ILE A 154 9.08 17.70 -24.24
CA ILE A 154 10.19 16.81 -23.92
C ILE A 154 10.23 15.63 -24.88
#